data_cadaa2f1d3f891ba575094c564de17d5
#
_entry.id   cadaa2f1d3f891ba575094c564de17d5
#
_cell.length_a   1.000
_cell.length_b   1.000
_cell.length_c   1.000
_cell.angle_alpha   90.00
_cell.angle_beta   90.00
_cell.angle_gamma   90.00
#
_symmetry.space_group_name_H-M   'P 1'
#
loop_
_entity.id
_entity.type
_entity.pdbx_description
1 polymer ?
#
loop_
_entity_poly.entity_id
_entity_poly.type
_entity_poly.pdbx_seq_one_letter_code
_entity_poly.pdbx_strand_id
1 'polypeptide(L)'
;MEHSKQPFLKRLLSVRGMGAALTAFAGLIIIYIAFGLINPTVFSGRNIVNLTRSMSKYLIIGIGQSYLLITGNIDLSIGSVVGMSAMISGTLMSGGMHPIPAILITLVACLLVGVLNGMLVGKFQLPPFIATLGTMFVARGVAYMVNGNRNTNAIASGIGQEMGDKFQNCFYYGDTLGLYNTFWIAMILFAAFFFLLSKTRTGRHIYAIGSNADAAKLSGVSVVATVTKAYLVSAFCSFVVGLILCAQASMGNMEAGNTYEMYAVAAGVIGGISPLGGT
;
A
#
# COMPACT_ATOMS: atom_id res chain seq x y z
N MET A 1 -25.10 34.93 -23.25
CA MET A 1 -23.97 34.11 -22.73
C MET A 1 -24.42 32.66 -22.71
N GLU A 2 -24.15 31.95 -23.78
CA GLU A 2 -24.56 30.56 -24.00
C GLU A 2 -23.57 29.65 -23.28
N HIS A 3 -23.94 29.17 -22.08
CA HIS A 3 -23.21 28.09 -21.43
C HIS A 3 -23.46 26.80 -22.22
N SER A 4 -22.65 26.58 -23.25
CA SER A 4 -22.56 25.34 -23.99
C SER A 4 -22.32 24.22 -22.98
N LYS A 5 -23.35 23.37 -22.77
CA LYS A 5 -23.27 22.11 -22.00
C LYS A 5 -22.30 21.19 -22.74
N GLN A 6 -21.02 21.26 -22.41
CA GLN A 6 -20.06 20.29 -22.94
C GLN A 6 -20.55 18.87 -22.59
N PRO A 7 -20.54 17.93 -23.53
CA PRO A 7 -20.98 16.58 -23.28
C PRO A 7 -20.16 15.97 -22.14
N PHE A 8 -20.83 15.23 -21.25
CA PHE A 8 -20.27 14.63 -20.04
C PHE A 8 -18.91 13.96 -20.28
N LEU A 9 -18.77 13.29 -21.41
CA LEU A 9 -17.51 12.65 -21.82
C LEU A 9 -16.34 13.63 -22.01
N LYS A 10 -16.59 14.81 -22.60
CA LYS A 10 -15.56 15.85 -22.77
C LYS A 10 -15.14 16.45 -21.43
N ARG A 11 -16.09 16.59 -20.51
CA ARG A 11 -15.82 17.09 -19.14
C ARG A 11 -15.03 16.04 -18.34
N LEU A 12 -15.32 14.75 -18.53
CA LEU A 12 -14.57 13.66 -17.89
C LEU A 12 -13.12 13.60 -18.42
N LEU A 13 -12.94 13.69 -19.74
CA LEU A 13 -11.62 13.66 -20.39
C LEU A 13 -10.76 14.92 -20.12
N SER A 14 -11.37 16.02 -19.69
CA SER A 14 -10.66 17.25 -19.35
C SER A 14 -9.99 17.20 -17.96
N VAL A 15 -10.32 16.19 -17.14
CA VAL A 15 -9.65 15.97 -15.84
C VAL A 15 -8.27 15.38 -16.10
N ARG A 16 -7.22 16.02 -15.58
CA ARG A 16 -5.83 15.52 -15.69
C ARG A 16 -5.75 14.07 -15.18
N GLY A 17 -5.08 13.21 -15.93
CA GLY A 17 -4.93 11.79 -15.61
C GLY A 17 -6.12 10.89 -15.98
N MET A 18 -7.31 11.42 -16.21
CA MET A 18 -8.50 10.63 -16.55
C MET A 18 -8.34 9.86 -17.88
N GLY A 19 -7.67 10.46 -18.86
CA GLY A 19 -7.39 9.78 -20.14
C GLY A 19 -6.53 8.53 -19.95
N ALA A 20 -5.47 8.63 -19.14
CA ALA A 20 -4.60 7.50 -18.81
C ALA A 20 -5.35 6.41 -18.04
N ALA A 21 -6.16 6.79 -17.05
CA ALA A 21 -6.97 5.85 -16.29
C ALA A 21 -8.00 5.12 -17.15
N LEU A 22 -8.66 5.81 -18.07
CA LEU A 22 -9.63 5.22 -19.00
C LEU A 22 -8.97 4.27 -20.00
N THR A 23 -7.80 4.61 -20.55
CA THR A 23 -7.06 3.70 -21.44
C THR A 23 -6.57 2.46 -20.70
N ALA A 24 -6.08 2.60 -19.46
CA ALA A 24 -5.71 1.46 -18.63
C ALA A 24 -6.91 0.56 -18.30
N PHE A 25 -8.07 1.16 -17.97
CA PHE A 25 -9.29 0.42 -17.70
C PHE A 25 -9.82 -0.31 -18.95
N ALA A 26 -9.77 0.33 -20.12
CA ALA A 26 -10.13 -0.33 -21.39
C ALA A 26 -9.19 -1.49 -21.70
N GLY A 27 -7.87 -1.32 -21.51
CA GLY A 27 -6.90 -2.40 -21.65
C GLY A 27 -7.17 -3.57 -20.71
N LEU A 28 -7.50 -3.28 -19.44
CA LEU A 28 -7.88 -4.29 -18.45
C LEU A 28 -9.12 -5.11 -18.92
N ILE A 29 -10.16 -4.42 -19.41
CA ILE A 29 -11.39 -5.09 -19.91
C ILE A 29 -11.05 -5.99 -21.11
N ILE A 30 -10.25 -5.50 -22.06
CA ILE A 30 -9.84 -6.28 -23.24
C ILE A 30 -9.11 -7.55 -22.81
N ILE A 31 -8.14 -7.43 -21.91
CA ILE A 31 -7.35 -8.55 -21.39
C ILE A 31 -8.27 -9.53 -20.63
N TYR A 32 -9.16 -9.01 -19.77
CA TYR A 32 -10.10 -9.84 -19.02
C TYR A 32 -11.05 -10.64 -19.91
N ILE A 33 -11.59 -10.02 -20.97
CA ILE A 33 -12.43 -10.69 -21.97
C ILE A 33 -11.60 -11.73 -22.74
N ALA A 34 -10.40 -11.38 -23.20
CA ALA A 34 -9.53 -12.30 -23.94
C ALA A 34 -9.22 -13.58 -23.14
N PHE A 35 -8.86 -13.43 -21.85
CA PHE A 35 -8.64 -14.58 -20.97
C PHE A 35 -9.94 -15.37 -20.71
N GLY A 36 -11.07 -14.69 -20.57
CA GLY A 36 -12.36 -15.33 -20.35
C GLY A 36 -12.85 -16.14 -21.57
N LEU A 37 -12.49 -15.72 -22.78
CA LEU A 37 -12.76 -16.47 -24.01
C LEU A 37 -11.91 -17.75 -24.10
N ILE A 38 -10.69 -17.71 -23.58
CA ILE A 38 -9.79 -18.89 -23.51
C ILE A 38 -10.23 -19.86 -22.40
N ASN A 39 -10.60 -19.30 -21.24
CA ASN A 39 -11.02 -20.07 -20.08
C ASN A 39 -12.28 -19.45 -19.43
N PRO A 40 -13.48 -20.00 -19.70
CA PRO A 40 -14.74 -19.46 -19.16
C PRO A 40 -14.81 -19.39 -17.63
N THR A 41 -13.99 -20.13 -16.89
CA THR A 41 -13.95 -20.06 -15.43
C THR A 41 -13.52 -18.68 -14.91
N VAL A 42 -12.86 -17.88 -15.76
CA VAL A 42 -12.49 -16.48 -15.47
C VAL A 42 -13.71 -15.63 -15.11
N PHE A 43 -14.85 -15.89 -15.74
CA PHE A 43 -16.10 -15.17 -15.49
C PHE A 43 -16.92 -15.74 -14.31
N SER A 44 -16.44 -16.80 -13.66
CA SER A 44 -17.17 -17.37 -12.52
C SER A 44 -17.21 -16.39 -11.34
N GLY A 45 -18.32 -16.33 -10.61
CA GLY A 45 -18.48 -15.47 -9.44
C GLY A 45 -17.40 -15.71 -8.40
N ARG A 46 -16.98 -16.99 -8.19
CA ARG A 46 -15.88 -17.33 -7.28
C ARG A 46 -14.56 -16.69 -7.72
N ASN A 47 -14.25 -16.70 -9.02
CA ASN A 47 -13.03 -16.09 -9.53
C ASN A 47 -13.04 -14.56 -9.37
N ILE A 48 -14.19 -13.92 -9.62
CA ILE A 48 -14.35 -12.47 -9.42
C ILE A 48 -14.09 -12.11 -7.96
N VAL A 49 -14.66 -12.85 -6.99
CA VAL A 49 -14.43 -12.62 -5.56
C VAL A 49 -12.96 -12.86 -5.17
N ASN A 50 -12.31 -13.88 -5.72
CA ASN A 50 -10.88 -14.12 -5.50
C ASN A 50 -10.01 -13.00 -6.10
N LEU A 51 -10.40 -12.47 -7.25
CA LEU A 51 -9.70 -11.36 -7.89
C LEU A 51 -9.77 -10.09 -7.02
N THR A 52 -10.96 -9.75 -6.47
CA THR A 52 -11.09 -8.61 -5.56
C THR A 52 -10.20 -8.75 -4.34
N ARG A 53 -10.09 -9.96 -3.74
CA ARG A 53 -9.17 -10.23 -2.64
C ARG A 53 -7.71 -10.00 -3.03
N SER A 54 -7.31 -10.50 -4.19
CA SER A 54 -5.94 -10.36 -4.68
C SER A 54 -5.58 -8.91 -4.99
N MET A 55 -6.49 -8.16 -5.63
CA MET A 55 -6.32 -6.74 -5.96
C MET A 55 -6.25 -5.84 -4.71
N SER A 56 -6.91 -6.22 -3.63
CA SER A 56 -6.97 -5.42 -2.39
C SER A 56 -5.59 -5.13 -1.80
N LYS A 57 -4.65 -6.07 -1.89
CA LYS A 57 -3.26 -5.89 -1.42
C LYS A 57 -2.55 -4.80 -2.22
N TYR A 58 -2.70 -4.81 -3.53
CA TYR A 58 -2.10 -3.82 -4.42
C TYR A 58 -2.76 -2.45 -4.29
N LEU A 59 -4.06 -2.40 -4.03
CA LEU A 59 -4.76 -1.16 -3.71
C LEU A 59 -4.19 -0.51 -2.46
N ILE A 60 -3.97 -1.28 -1.39
CA ILE A 60 -3.45 -0.75 -0.12
C ILE A 60 -2.04 -0.16 -0.30
N ILE A 61 -1.11 -0.89 -0.93
CA ILE A 61 0.24 -0.34 -1.17
C ILE A 61 0.22 0.82 -2.17
N GLY A 62 -0.67 0.77 -3.16
CA GLY A 62 -0.88 1.85 -4.12
C GLY A 62 -1.34 3.15 -3.45
N ILE A 63 -2.18 3.09 -2.41
CA ILE A 63 -2.56 4.25 -1.60
C ILE A 63 -1.30 4.88 -0.96
N GLY A 64 -0.46 4.06 -0.31
CA GLY A 64 0.78 4.53 0.32
C GLY A 64 1.70 5.23 -0.68
N GLN A 65 1.94 4.59 -1.82
CA GLN A 65 2.79 5.13 -2.89
C GLN A 65 2.19 6.39 -3.52
N SER A 66 0.86 6.49 -3.63
CA SER A 66 0.19 7.68 -4.20
C SER A 66 0.49 8.94 -3.40
N TYR A 67 0.53 8.87 -2.06
CA TYR A 67 0.90 9.99 -1.20
C TYR A 67 2.31 10.50 -1.50
N LEU A 68 3.22 9.60 -1.80
CA LEU A 68 4.60 9.93 -2.12
C LEU A 68 4.74 10.50 -3.54
N LEU A 69 4.12 9.84 -4.53
CA LEU A 69 4.14 10.32 -5.91
C LEU A 69 3.58 11.74 -6.02
N ILE A 70 2.49 12.08 -5.32
CA ILE A 70 1.94 13.43 -5.30
C ILE A 70 2.96 14.44 -4.75
N THR A 71 3.80 14.07 -3.78
CA THR A 71 4.87 14.94 -3.27
C THR A 71 6.14 14.95 -4.15
N GLY A 72 6.15 14.24 -5.28
CA GLY A 72 7.33 14.07 -6.13
C GLY A 72 8.37 13.12 -5.54
N ASN A 73 7.99 12.28 -4.58
CA ASN A 73 8.85 11.28 -3.96
C ASN A 73 8.46 9.85 -4.37
N ILE A 74 9.35 8.92 -4.11
CA ILE A 74 9.14 7.49 -4.35
C ILE A 74 9.60 6.69 -3.12
N ASP A 75 8.99 5.53 -2.89
CA ASP A 75 9.40 4.60 -1.83
C ASP A 75 9.63 3.21 -2.42
N LEU A 76 10.87 2.81 -2.47
CA LEU A 76 11.27 1.45 -2.88
C LEU A 76 11.29 0.47 -1.70
N SER A 77 11.18 0.96 -0.46
CA SER A 77 11.21 0.09 0.71
C SER A 77 9.89 -0.65 0.97
N ILE A 78 8.80 -0.27 0.29
CA ILE A 78 7.43 -0.82 0.47
C ILE A 78 7.45 -2.34 0.57
N GLY A 79 7.99 -3.03 -0.44
CA GLY A 79 7.99 -4.49 -0.48
C GLY A 79 8.78 -5.14 0.65
N SER A 80 9.89 -4.54 1.04
CA SER A 80 10.72 -5.02 2.16
C SER A 80 10.06 -4.76 3.51
N VAL A 81 9.35 -3.63 3.67
CA VAL A 81 8.56 -3.34 4.88
C VAL A 81 7.37 -4.30 4.99
N VAL A 82 6.73 -4.67 3.87
CA VAL A 82 5.72 -5.75 3.83
C VAL A 82 6.31 -7.07 4.33
N GLY A 83 7.47 -7.46 3.81
CA GLY A 83 8.17 -8.68 4.24
C GLY A 83 8.57 -8.64 5.71
N MET A 84 9.11 -7.51 6.17
CA MET A 84 9.47 -7.29 7.58
C MET A 84 8.24 -7.39 8.48
N SER A 85 7.11 -6.82 8.08
CA SER A 85 5.84 -6.92 8.80
C SER A 85 5.36 -8.36 8.91
N ALA A 86 5.36 -9.12 7.81
CA ALA A 86 4.95 -10.52 7.80
C ALA A 86 5.87 -11.38 8.68
N MET A 87 7.18 -11.15 8.63
CA MET A 87 8.16 -11.91 9.42
C MET A 87 8.09 -11.58 10.91
N ILE A 88 8.04 -10.30 11.30
CA ILE A 88 7.97 -9.92 12.72
C ILE A 88 6.67 -10.46 13.33
N SER A 89 5.52 -10.20 12.70
CA SER A 89 4.22 -10.68 13.22
C SER A 89 4.16 -12.21 13.28
N GLY A 90 4.62 -12.90 12.23
CA GLY A 90 4.68 -14.34 12.17
C GLY A 90 5.60 -14.96 13.23
N THR A 91 6.81 -14.38 13.45
CA THR A 91 7.76 -14.84 14.46
C THR A 91 7.20 -14.68 15.88
N LEU A 92 6.63 -13.52 16.19
CA LEU A 92 6.06 -13.27 17.51
C LEU A 92 4.88 -14.19 17.81
N MET A 93 3.97 -14.38 16.85
CA MET A 93 2.81 -15.24 17.03
C MET A 93 3.18 -16.73 17.05
N SER A 94 4.07 -17.20 16.20
CA SER A 94 4.56 -18.59 16.23
C SER A 94 5.39 -18.89 17.48
N GLY A 95 5.95 -17.86 18.13
CA GLY A 95 6.61 -17.92 19.44
C GLY A 95 5.65 -17.86 20.63
N GLY A 96 4.33 -17.84 20.43
CA GLY A 96 3.31 -17.86 21.48
C GLY A 96 2.81 -16.49 21.94
N MET A 97 3.26 -15.39 21.31
CA MET A 97 2.77 -14.06 21.66
C MET A 97 1.34 -13.85 21.11
N HIS A 98 0.44 -13.33 21.95
CA HIS A 98 -0.91 -13.00 21.55
C HIS A 98 -0.92 -12.04 20.35
N PRO A 99 -1.86 -12.16 19.36
CA PRO A 99 -1.87 -11.35 18.15
C PRO A 99 -1.86 -9.83 18.38
N ILE A 100 -2.58 -9.33 19.39
CA ILE A 100 -2.67 -7.87 19.62
C ILE A 100 -1.28 -7.25 19.91
N PRO A 101 -0.50 -7.68 20.93
CA PRO A 101 0.84 -7.12 21.13
C PRO A 101 1.77 -7.41 19.94
N ALA A 102 1.68 -8.57 19.30
CA ALA A 102 2.48 -8.87 18.10
C ALA A 102 2.23 -7.86 16.97
N ILE A 103 0.97 -7.52 16.70
CA ILE A 103 0.56 -6.51 15.72
C ILE A 103 1.09 -5.13 16.10
N LEU A 104 0.99 -4.73 17.38
CA LEU A 104 1.45 -3.41 17.85
C LEU A 104 2.98 -3.27 17.74
N ILE A 105 3.74 -4.29 18.12
CA ILE A 105 5.21 -4.28 17.96
C ILE A 105 5.58 -4.18 16.49
N THR A 106 4.92 -4.95 15.64
CA THR A 106 5.13 -4.93 14.19
C THR A 106 4.81 -3.56 13.58
N LEU A 107 3.70 -2.94 14.01
CA LEU A 107 3.33 -1.58 13.60
C LEU A 107 4.43 -0.57 13.93
N VAL A 108 4.91 -0.58 15.17
CA VAL A 108 5.99 0.33 15.61
C VAL A 108 7.24 0.13 14.76
N ALA A 109 7.65 -1.13 14.53
CA ALA A 109 8.82 -1.42 13.70
C ALA A 109 8.67 -0.89 12.26
N CYS A 110 7.51 -1.07 11.64
CA CYS A 110 7.26 -0.56 10.29
C CYS A 110 7.21 0.98 10.25
N LEU A 111 6.57 1.62 11.22
CA LEU A 111 6.52 3.09 11.30
C LEU A 111 7.89 3.71 11.54
N LEU A 112 8.80 3.05 12.25
CA LEU A 112 10.18 3.51 12.41
C LEU A 112 10.90 3.60 11.07
N VAL A 113 10.68 2.64 10.15
CA VAL A 113 11.21 2.73 8.77
C VAL A 113 10.60 3.93 8.04
N GLY A 114 9.29 4.17 8.19
CA GLY A 114 8.63 5.34 7.60
C GLY A 114 9.18 6.67 8.13
N VAL A 115 9.43 6.76 9.45
CA VAL A 115 10.09 7.94 10.06
C VAL A 115 11.51 8.10 9.51
N LEU A 116 12.28 7.01 9.44
CA LEU A 116 13.65 7.02 8.91
C LEU A 116 13.68 7.55 7.47
N ASN A 117 12.83 7.01 6.57
CA ASN A 117 12.72 7.48 5.21
C ASN A 117 12.31 8.96 5.15
N GLY A 118 11.31 9.35 5.94
CA GLY A 118 10.86 10.74 6.02
C GLY A 118 11.95 11.70 6.49
N MET A 119 12.81 11.27 7.40
CA MET A 119 13.96 12.07 7.87
C MET A 119 15.07 12.12 6.81
N LEU A 120 15.42 10.98 6.20
CA LEU A 120 16.46 10.92 5.17
C LEU A 120 16.11 11.82 3.98
N VAL A 121 14.89 11.76 3.51
CA VAL A 121 14.42 12.55 2.36
C VAL A 121 14.05 13.98 2.76
N GLY A 122 13.24 14.15 3.81
CA GLY A 122 12.68 15.45 4.16
C GLY A 122 13.68 16.38 4.88
N LYS A 123 14.49 15.85 5.80
CA LYS A 123 15.43 16.64 6.60
C LYS A 123 16.83 16.66 5.97
N PHE A 124 17.36 15.49 5.62
CA PHE A 124 18.72 15.38 5.06
C PHE A 124 18.76 15.58 3.54
N GLN A 125 17.59 15.74 2.89
CA GLN A 125 17.43 16.03 1.46
C GLN A 125 18.15 15.01 0.56
N LEU A 126 18.24 13.76 1.01
CA LEU A 126 18.76 12.68 0.16
C LEU A 126 17.76 12.40 -0.96
N PRO A 127 18.23 12.06 -2.16
CA PRO A 127 17.35 11.63 -3.24
C PRO A 127 16.46 10.46 -2.78
N PRO A 128 15.13 10.53 -2.96
CA PRO A 128 14.17 9.53 -2.45
C PRO A 128 14.54 8.11 -2.86
N PHE A 129 14.94 7.93 -4.12
CA PHE A 129 15.37 6.64 -4.65
C PHE A 129 16.54 6.03 -3.85
N ILE A 130 17.58 6.82 -3.57
CA ILE A 130 18.78 6.35 -2.85
C ILE A 130 18.44 6.04 -1.39
N ALA A 131 17.71 6.93 -0.73
CA ALA A 131 17.32 6.76 0.67
C ALA A 131 16.47 5.50 0.87
N THR A 132 15.42 5.33 0.04
CA THR A 132 14.50 4.20 0.18
C THR A 132 15.07 2.88 -0.33
N LEU A 133 16.01 2.91 -1.27
CA LEU A 133 16.78 1.72 -1.67
C LEU A 133 17.65 1.22 -0.49
N GLY A 134 18.32 2.12 0.21
CA GLY A 134 19.09 1.77 1.39
C GLY A 134 18.22 1.15 2.49
N THR A 135 17.11 1.78 2.83
CA THR A 135 16.18 1.26 3.84
C THR A 135 15.45 -0.01 3.40
N MET A 136 15.26 -0.23 2.09
CA MET A 136 14.76 -1.48 1.52
C MET A 136 15.66 -2.65 1.93
N PHE A 137 16.97 -2.54 1.76
CA PHE A 137 17.91 -3.58 2.16
C PHE A 137 17.97 -3.77 3.67
N VAL A 138 17.89 -2.68 4.44
CA VAL A 138 17.83 -2.78 5.91
C VAL A 138 16.57 -3.52 6.36
N ALA A 139 15.39 -3.14 5.86
CA ALA A 139 14.12 -3.79 6.21
C ALA A 139 14.10 -5.28 5.76
N ARG A 140 14.65 -5.58 4.58
CA ARG A 140 14.80 -6.97 4.10
C ARG A 140 15.76 -7.77 4.96
N GLY A 141 16.88 -7.17 5.37
CA GLY A 141 17.83 -7.77 6.30
C GLY A 141 17.18 -8.11 7.65
N VAL A 142 16.39 -7.18 8.21
CA VAL A 142 15.62 -7.45 9.44
C VAL A 142 14.64 -8.59 9.23
N ALA A 143 13.91 -8.64 8.10
CA ALA A 143 12.99 -9.74 7.79
C ALA A 143 13.70 -11.11 7.79
N TYR A 144 14.91 -11.19 7.28
CA TYR A 144 15.70 -12.44 7.29
C TYR A 144 16.23 -12.75 8.69
N MET A 145 16.69 -11.76 9.45
CA MET A 145 17.34 -11.99 10.75
C MET A 145 16.35 -12.39 11.85
N VAL A 146 15.12 -11.89 11.81
CA VAL A 146 14.11 -12.04 12.89
C VAL A 146 13.85 -13.52 13.25
N ASN A 147 13.95 -14.45 12.29
CA ASN A 147 13.75 -15.89 12.52
C ASN A 147 14.94 -16.74 12.02
N GLY A 148 16.15 -16.20 12.11
CA GLY A 148 17.36 -16.96 11.77
C GLY A 148 17.42 -17.41 10.31
N ASN A 149 17.02 -16.54 9.38
CA ASN A 149 17.03 -16.78 7.93
C ASN A 149 16.16 -17.98 7.50
N ARG A 150 15.01 -18.14 8.13
CA ARG A 150 14.01 -19.18 7.84
C ARG A 150 12.61 -18.61 7.94
N ASN A 151 11.67 -19.17 7.18
CA ASN A 151 10.26 -18.92 7.41
C ASN A 151 9.88 -19.36 8.84
N THR A 152 8.87 -18.71 9.40
CA THR A 152 8.42 -19.10 10.75
C THR A 152 7.66 -20.43 10.70
N ASN A 153 7.46 -21.05 11.86
CA ASN A 153 6.44 -22.07 11.99
C ASN A 153 5.06 -21.48 11.74
N ALA A 154 4.06 -22.34 11.57
CA ALA A 154 2.68 -21.88 11.49
C ALA A 154 2.32 -21.07 12.75
N ILE A 155 1.62 -19.95 12.58
CA ILE A 155 1.23 -19.08 13.71
C ILE A 155 0.37 -19.84 14.74
N ALA A 156 -0.46 -20.78 14.27
CA ALA A 156 -1.27 -21.64 15.12
C ALA A 156 -0.45 -22.54 16.07
N SER A 157 0.80 -22.85 15.73
CA SER A 157 1.68 -23.66 16.60
C SER A 157 2.07 -22.93 17.89
N GLY A 158 2.10 -21.60 17.87
CA GLY A 158 2.41 -20.78 19.05
C GLY A 158 1.18 -20.30 19.81
N ILE A 159 0.19 -19.74 19.10
CA ILE A 159 -0.99 -19.11 19.73
C ILE A 159 -2.22 -20.02 19.80
N GLY A 160 -2.12 -21.26 19.32
CA GLY A 160 -3.23 -22.21 19.25
C GLY A 160 -4.08 -22.05 17.99
N GLN A 161 -4.76 -23.14 17.60
CA GLN A 161 -5.52 -23.20 16.34
C GLN A 161 -6.65 -22.17 16.29
N GLU A 162 -7.44 -22.06 17.36
CA GLU A 162 -8.59 -21.15 17.41
C GLU A 162 -8.18 -19.69 17.19
N MET A 163 -7.09 -19.26 17.83
CA MET A 163 -6.61 -17.87 17.69
C MET A 163 -5.92 -17.63 16.35
N GLY A 164 -5.21 -18.64 15.83
CA GLY A 164 -4.66 -18.64 14.49
C GLY A 164 -5.75 -18.48 13.43
N ASP A 165 -6.83 -19.24 13.54
CA ASP A 165 -7.97 -19.15 12.62
C ASP A 165 -8.68 -17.79 12.72
N LYS A 166 -8.85 -17.24 13.93
CA LYS A 166 -9.40 -15.89 14.12
C LYS A 166 -8.54 -14.82 13.43
N PHE A 167 -7.22 -14.91 13.58
CA PHE A 167 -6.29 -13.97 12.89
C PHE A 167 -6.39 -14.10 11.37
N GLN A 168 -6.36 -15.34 10.85
CA GLN A 168 -6.45 -15.59 9.42
C GLN A 168 -7.80 -15.14 8.83
N ASN A 169 -8.89 -15.41 9.51
CA ASN A 169 -10.23 -14.98 9.08
C ASN A 169 -10.39 -13.46 9.15
N CYS A 170 -9.81 -12.81 10.15
CA CYS A 170 -9.84 -11.35 10.25
C CYS A 170 -9.20 -10.68 9.05
N PHE A 171 -8.01 -11.15 8.63
CA PHE A 171 -7.22 -10.47 7.61
C PHE A 171 -7.37 -11.04 6.19
N TYR A 172 -7.68 -12.35 6.03
CA TYR A 172 -7.59 -12.97 4.71
C TYR A 172 -8.72 -13.92 4.32
N TYR A 173 -9.06 -14.94 5.14
CA TYR A 173 -10.00 -16.00 4.74
C TYR A 173 -11.45 -15.69 5.08
N GLY A 174 -11.73 -14.89 6.11
CA GLY A 174 -13.09 -14.54 6.47
C GLY A 174 -13.78 -13.72 5.39
N ASP A 175 -15.07 -13.91 5.26
CA ASP A 175 -15.91 -13.16 4.34
C ASP A 175 -17.01 -12.41 5.09
N THR A 176 -17.39 -11.26 4.52
CA THR A 176 -18.49 -10.43 5.01
C THR A 176 -19.27 -9.96 3.78
N LEU A 177 -20.57 -10.17 3.76
CA LEU A 177 -21.45 -9.82 2.63
C LEU A 177 -21.02 -10.45 1.28
N GLY A 178 -20.43 -11.65 1.31
CA GLY A 178 -19.98 -12.36 0.11
C GLY A 178 -18.65 -11.89 -0.48
N LEU A 179 -17.94 -10.97 0.21
CA LEU A 179 -16.61 -10.50 -0.14
C LEU A 179 -15.64 -10.75 1.02
N TYR A 180 -14.39 -11.08 0.70
CA TYR A 180 -13.36 -11.33 1.70
C TYR A 180 -13.04 -10.09 2.55
N ASN A 181 -12.72 -10.30 3.82
CA ASN A 181 -12.39 -9.22 4.76
C ASN A 181 -11.21 -8.36 4.28
N THR A 182 -10.28 -8.94 3.53
CA THR A 182 -9.20 -8.20 2.86
C THR A 182 -9.72 -7.05 1.98
N PHE A 183 -10.83 -7.26 1.27
CA PHE A 183 -11.46 -6.23 0.44
C PHE A 183 -12.01 -5.09 1.31
N TRP A 184 -12.70 -5.42 2.41
CA TRP A 184 -13.26 -4.41 3.30
C TRP A 184 -12.17 -3.61 4.01
N ILE A 185 -11.07 -4.26 4.43
CA ILE A 185 -9.88 -3.56 4.97
C ILE A 185 -9.36 -2.55 3.94
N ALA A 186 -9.19 -2.97 2.68
CA ALA A 186 -8.72 -2.09 1.62
C ALA A 186 -9.67 -0.92 1.37
N MET A 187 -10.99 -1.14 1.36
CA MET A 187 -11.99 -0.08 1.15
C MET A 187 -12.05 0.90 2.32
N ILE A 188 -11.94 0.43 3.56
CA ILE A 188 -11.89 1.29 4.75
C ILE A 188 -10.63 2.18 4.70
N LEU A 189 -9.48 1.58 4.38
CA LEU A 189 -8.23 2.33 4.25
C LEU A 189 -8.30 3.33 3.09
N PHE A 190 -8.85 2.93 1.95
CA PHE A 190 -9.06 3.82 0.81
C PHE A 190 -9.92 5.02 1.21
N ALA A 191 -11.07 4.80 1.84
CA ALA A 191 -11.96 5.87 2.27
C ALA A 191 -11.29 6.81 3.28
N ALA A 192 -10.57 6.25 4.28
CA ALA A 192 -9.87 7.01 5.30
C ALA A 192 -8.75 7.88 4.70
N PHE A 193 -7.89 7.30 3.87
CA PHE A 193 -6.78 8.03 3.26
C PHE A 193 -7.24 8.96 2.16
N PHE A 194 -8.28 8.63 1.39
CA PHE A 194 -8.91 9.56 0.46
C PHE A 194 -9.47 10.79 1.19
N PHE A 195 -10.14 10.59 2.33
CA PHE A 195 -10.61 11.70 3.16
C PHE A 195 -9.45 12.55 3.69
N LEU A 196 -8.39 11.92 4.21
CA LEU A 196 -7.19 12.61 4.67
C LEU A 196 -6.56 13.45 3.55
N LEU A 197 -6.45 12.91 2.35
CA LEU A 197 -5.86 13.60 1.21
C LEU A 197 -6.73 14.73 0.69
N SER A 198 -8.06 14.52 0.57
CA SER A 198 -8.97 15.45 -0.09
C SER A 198 -9.52 16.54 0.86
N LYS A 199 -9.67 16.26 2.16
CA LYS A 199 -10.41 17.12 3.09
C LYS A 199 -9.55 17.72 4.22
N THR A 200 -8.31 17.25 4.43
CA THR A 200 -7.50 17.72 5.56
C THR A 200 -6.42 18.73 5.17
N ARG A 201 -5.85 19.39 6.19
CA ARG A 201 -4.68 20.28 6.00
C ARG A 201 -3.46 19.49 5.48
N THR A 202 -3.28 18.26 5.96
CA THR A 202 -2.18 17.39 5.51
C THR A 202 -2.23 17.12 4.01
N GLY A 203 -3.42 16.82 3.46
CA GLY A 203 -3.58 16.64 2.02
C GLY A 203 -3.23 17.89 1.22
N ARG A 204 -3.71 19.06 1.66
CA ARG A 204 -3.35 20.34 1.01
C ARG A 204 -1.84 20.61 1.02
N HIS A 205 -1.16 20.30 2.13
CA HIS A 205 0.30 20.45 2.21
C HIS A 205 1.03 19.46 1.27
N ILE A 206 0.54 18.23 1.13
CA ILE A 206 1.07 17.22 0.20
C ILE A 206 1.01 17.74 -1.24
N TYR A 207 -0.15 18.24 -1.69
CA TYR A 207 -0.29 18.83 -3.03
C TYR A 207 0.55 20.09 -3.21
N ALA A 208 0.62 20.95 -2.19
CA ALA A 208 1.44 22.18 -2.24
C ALA A 208 2.92 21.87 -2.44
N ILE A 209 3.47 20.89 -1.70
CA ILE A 209 4.87 20.47 -1.83
C ILE A 209 5.11 19.85 -3.21
N GLY A 210 4.22 18.99 -3.69
CA GLY A 210 4.35 18.38 -5.00
C GLY A 210 4.31 19.37 -6.16
N SER A 211 3.55 20.47 -5.99
CA SER A 211 3.51 21.54 -7.00
C SER A 211 4.76 22.42 -6.98
N ASN A 212 5.20 22.87 -5.80
CA ASN A 212 6.44 23.63 -5.61
C ASN A 212 6.82 23.64 -4.11
N ALA A 213 7.86 22.87 -3.78
CA ALA A 213 8.32 22.72 -2.40
C ALA A 213 8.85 24.04 -1.80
N ASP A 214 9.54 24.88 -2.60
CA ASP A 214 10.09 26.15 -2.11
C ASP A 214 8.97 27.19 -1.85
N ALA A 215 8.00 27.29 -2.74
CA ALA A 215 6.85 28.15 -2.54
C ALA A 215 6.00 27.70 -1.33
N ALA A 216 5.82 26.40 -1.14
CA ALA A 216 5.14 25.84 0.04
C ALA A 216 5.87 26.18 1.33
N LYS A 217 7.21 26.06 1.35
CA LYS A 217 8.06 26.42 2.48
C LYS A 217 7.95 27.91 2.83
N LEU A 218 7.98 28.80 1.82
CA LEU A 218 7.80 30.26 2.00
C LEU A 218 6.41 30.59 2.56
N SER A 219 5.41 29.77 2.24
CA SER A 219 4.03 29.87 2.78
C SER A 219 3.87 29.24 4.17
N GLY A 220 4.96 28.85 4.84
CA GLY A 220 4.95 28.32 6.21
C GLY A 220 4.64 26.81 6.30
N VAL A 221 4.62 26.07 5.17
CA VAL A 221 4.43 24.63 5.18
C VAL A 221 5.74 23.93 5.55
N SER A 222 5.73 23.09 6.61
CA SER A 222 6.88 22.28 6.97
C SER A 222 7.05 21.13 5.98
N VAL A 223 8.06 21.23 5.09
CA VAL A 223 8.38 20.18 4.12
C VAL A 223 8.75 18.90 4.83
N VAL A 224 9.63 18.96 5.85
CA VAL A 224 10.07 17.78 6.63
C VAL A 224 8.88 17.01 7.23
N ALA A 225 8.02 17.73 7.94
CA ALA A 225 6.86 17.09 8.60
C ALA A 225 5.87 16.50 7.58
N THR A 226 5.68 17.15 6.43
CA THR A 226 4.72 16.69 5.42
C THR A 226 5.26 15.46 4.67
N VAL A 227 6.53 15.48 4.26
CA VAL A 227 7.20 14.34 3.62
C VAL A 227 7.24 13.15 4.58
N THR A 228 7.59 13.37 5.86
CA THR A 228 7.57 12.30 6.87
C THR A 228 6.17 11.69 7.03
N LYS A 229 5.10 12.50 7.03
CA LYS A 229 3.72 11.97 7.08
C LYS A 229 3.39 11.12 5.86
N ALA A 230 3.84 11.48 4.66
CA ALA A 230 3.64 10.68 3.46
C ALA A 230 4.35 9.31 3.57
N TYR A 231 5.59 9.28 4.06
CA TYR A 231 6.31 8.02 4.32
C TYR A 231 5.67 7.19 5.44
N LEU A 232 5.10 7.82 6.47
CA LEU A 232 4.34 7.10 7.51
C LEU A 232 3.08 6.44 6.94
N VAL A 233 2.37 7.08 6.01
CA VAL A 233 1.23 6.47 5.32
C VAL A 233 1.69 5.26 4.49
N SER A 234 2.80 5.37 3.75
CA SER A 234 3.40 4.27 2.98
C SER A 234 3.77 3.09 3.89
N ALA A 235 4.46 3.35 4.99
CA ALA A 235 4.87 2.34 5.96
C ALA A 235 3.67 1.66 6.65
N PHE A 236 2.62 2.42 6.97
CA PHE A 236 1.38 1.88 7.54
C PHE A 236 0.66 0.96 6.54
N CYS A 237 0.54 1.38 5.28
CA CYS A 237 -0.05 0.55 4.23
C CYS A 237 0.75 -0.75 4.02
N SER A 238 2.08 -0.66 4.01
CA SER A 238 2.99 -1.81 3.93
C SER A 238 2.84 -2.75 5.11
N PHE A 239 2.72 -2.20 6.33
CA PHE A 239 2.44 -2.98 7.54
C PHE A 239 1.16 -3.79 7.42
N VAL A 240 0.04 -3.17 7.00
CA VAL A 240 -1.24 -3.88 6.86
C VAL A 240 -1.15 -5.00 5.82
N VAL A 241 -0.50 -4.75 4.68
CA VAL A 241 -0.33 -5.79 3.65
C VAL A 241 0.56 -6.93 4.16
N GLY A 242 1.58 -6.64 4.98
CA GLY A 242 2.39 -7.67 5.63
C GLY A 242 1.57 -8.59 6.55
N LEU A 243 0.65 -8.04 7.35
CA LEU A 243 -0.28 -8.84 8.16
C LEU A 243 -1.21 -9.70 7.29
N ILE A 244 -1.71 -9.14 6.18
CA ILE A 244 -2.54 -9.89 5.22
C ILE A 244 -1.75 -11.06 4.62
N LEU A 245 -0.48 -10.86 4.25
CA LEU A 245 0.35 -11.94 3.71
C LEU A 245 0.72 -12.98 4.78
N CYS A 246 0.96 -12.57 6.02
CA CYS A 246 1.16 -13.50 7.14
C CYS A 246 -0.10 -14.34 7.38
N ALA A 247 -1.28 -13.74 7.37
CA ALA A 247 -2.55 -14.44 7.49
C ALA A 247 -2.81 -15.38 6.30
N GLN A 248 -2.48 -14.96 5.08
CA GLN A 248 -2.61 -15.75 3.86
C GLN A 248 -1.74 -17.02 3.90
N ALA A 249 -0.49 -16.90 4.34
CA ALA A 249 0.46 -17.99 4.40
C ALA A 249 0.35 -18.82 5.70
N SER A 250 -0.41 -18.35 6.69
CA SER A 250 -0.46 -18.89 8.05
C SER A 250 0.89 -18.89 8.77
N MET A 251 1.87 -18.15 8.27
CA MET A 251 3.22 -18.02 8.80
C MET A 251 3.90 -16.75 8.28
N GLY A 252 4.99 -16.34 8.91
CA GLY A 252 5.91 -15.36 8.37
C GLY A 252 6.73 -15.96 7.23
N ASN A 253 6.64 -15.35 6.04
CA ASN A 253 7.40 -15.76 4.87
C ASN A 253 8.43 -14.68 4.52
N MET A 254 9.71 -15.06 4.42
CA MET A 254 10.83 -14.15 4.12
C MET A 254 10.70 -13.49 2.75
N GLU A 255 10.10 -14.18 1.78
CA GLU A 255 9.90 -13.68 0.42
C GLU A 255 8.62 -12.82 0.27
N ALA A 256 7.86 -12.63 1.37
CA ALA A 256 6.67 -11.80 1.35
C ALA A 256 7.02 -10.37 0.87
N GLY A 257 6.18 -9.83 0.01
CA GLY A 257 6.34 -8.48 -0.52
C GLY A 257 7.45 -8.29 -1.56
N ASN A 258 8.09 -9.34 -2.07
CA ASN A 258 9.06 -9.22 -3.16
C ASN A 258 8.41 -8.54 -4.37
N THR A 259 9.10 -7.53 -4.94
CA THR A 259 8.66 -6.72 -6.08
C THR A 259 7.40 -5.86 -5.86
N TYR A 260 6.86 -5.79 -4.63
CA TYR A 260 5.64 -5.02 -4.35
C TYR A 260 5.84 -3.51 -4.53
N GLU A 261 7.05 -2.99 -4.37
CA GLU A 261 7.40 -1.61 -4.71
C GLU A 261 7.11 -1.27 -6.17
N MET A 262 7.38 -2.20 -7.09
CA MET A 262 7.08 -2.02 -8.51
C MET A 262 5.58 -1.98 -8.79
N TYR A 263 4.81 -2.87 -8.14
CA TYR A 263 3.35 -2.87 -8.27
C TYR A 263 2.73 -1.61 -7.66
N ALA A 264 3.28 -1.11 -6.55
CA ALA A 264 2.80 0.11 -5.91
C ALA A 264 3.00 1.34 -6.81
N VAL A 265 4.19 1.48 -7.42
CA VAL A 265 4.48 2.55 -8.39
C VAL A 265 3.59 2.42 -9.62
N ALA A 266 3.50 1.21 -10.18
CA ALA A 266 2.66 0.96 -11.36
C ALA A 266 1.19 1.32 -11.10
N ALA A 267 0.64 0.94 -9.93
CA ALA A 267 -0.73 1.27 -9.55
C ALA A 267 -0.96 2.79 -9.51
N GLY A 268 -0.04 3.56 -8.92
CA GLY A 268 -0.13 5.02 -8.86
C GLY A 268 -0.04 5.68 -10.24
N VAL A 269 0.95 5.29 -11.04
CA VAL A 269 1.20 5.88 -12.38
C VAL A 269 0.09 5.51 -13.38
N ILE A 270 -0.34 4.25 -13.41
CA ILE A 270 -1.45 3.79 -14.24
C ILE A 270 -2.76 4.47 -13.80
N GLY A 271 -2.93 4.72 -12.49
CA GLY A 271 -4.04 5.49 -11.94
C GLY A 271 -4.02 6.98 -12.30
N GLY A 272 -2.98 7.46 -13.00
CA GLY A 272 -2.89 8.82 -13.52
C GLY A 272 -2.15 9.81 -12.62
N ILE A 273 -1.48 9.34 -11.57
CA ILE A 273 -0.65 10.22 -10.72
C ILE A 273 0.69 10.48 -11.43
N SER A 274 1.04 11.75 -11.55
CA SER A 274 2.33 12.13 -12.13
C SER A 274 3.49 11.77 -11.18
N PRO A 275 4.51 11.04 -11.65
CA PRO A 275 5.71 10.78 -10.85
C PRO A 275 6.55 12.04 -10.58
N LEU A 276 6.25 13.16 -11.28
CA LEU A 276 6.91 14.46 -11.08
C LEU A 276 6.24 15.30 -9.98
N GLY A 277 5.16 14.81 -9.37
CA GLY A 277 4.44 15.47 -8.30
C GLY A 277 3.33 16.42 -8.77
N GLY A 278 2.56 16.93 -7.80
CA GLY A 278 1.60 18.03 -7.97
C GLY A 278 0.25 17.70 -8.61
N THR A 279 0.03 16.46 -9.03
CA THR A 279 -1.25 16.05 -9.65
C THR A 279 -1.67 14.67 -9.22
#